data_3b0855e2248ef6d9244e902e1538e196
#
_entry.id   3b0855e2248ef6d9244e902e1538e196
#
_cell.length_a   1.000
_cell.length_b   1.000
_cell.length_c   1.000
_cell.angle_alpha   90.00
_cell.angle_beta   90.00
_cell.angle_gamma   90.00
#
_symmetry.space_group_name_H-M   'P 1'
#
loop_
_entity.id
_entity.type
_entity.pdbx_description
1 polymer ?
#
loop_
_entity_poly.entity_id
_entity_poly.type
_entity_poly.pdbx_seq_one_letter_code
_entity_poly.pdbx_strand_id
1 'polypeptide(L)'
;MKQKGKMSGKKLKQMFVTYTFVLPDFIGLLVFIIIPIIYSFYMSLYDWNFANIKQFIGIQNYVTMFSDSEWWQSLGRTFKLTLLYVPALFILSILFAVLINYVKNEKAAGFVKTAFLLPYSITSVIASCLWMFLYMDRSGFINVFLKAFGLKGEKFLGSTSQAMVCIAVVLIWINLGYNIILFLSAIKDIPYSYYEAAKLDGANSWQTFWKITFPLLKPTSVFVLITSVIASFQCLDLIMVMTGGG
;
A
#
# COMPACT_ATOMS: atom_id res chain seq x y z
N MET A 1 51.99 -7.73 7.89
CA MET A 1 51.75 -8.21 6.52
C MET A 1 50.42 -8.98 6.47
N LYS A 2 49.36 -8.43 5.91
CA LYS A 2 48.07 -9.14 5.73
C LYS A 2 48.20 -10.09 4.53
N GLN A 3 48.14 -11.40 4.77
CA GLN A 3 48.04 -12.41 3.71
C GLN A 3 46.79 -12.15 2.88
N LYS A 4 46.95 -11.75 1.62
CA LYS A 4 45.90 -11.78 0.58
C LYS A 4 45.64 -13.28 0.28
N GLY A 5 44.65 -13.87 0.94
CA GLY A 5 44.21 -15.23 0.66
C GLY A 5 43.70 -15.32 -0.77
N LYS A 6 44.32 -16.12 -1.62
CA LYS A 6 43.82 -16.50 -2.96
C LYS A 6 42.43 -17.08 -2.81
N MET A 7 41.43 -16.41 -3.37
CA MET A 7 40.06 -16.92 -3.38
C MET A 7 40.02 -18.29 -4.07
N SER A 8 39.49 -19.29 -3.38
CA SER A 8 39.31 -20.63 -3.91
C SER A 8 38.42 -20.57 -5.20
N GLY A 9 38.81 -21.34 -6.25
CA GLY A 9 38.07 -21.38 -7.51
C GLY A 9 36.59 -21.71 -7.34
N LYS A 10 36.20 -22.45 -6.29
CA LYS A 10 34.82 -22.66 -5.89
C LYS A 10 34.09 -21.37 -5.51
N LYS A 11 34.73 -20.49 -4.74
CA LYS A 11 34.15 -19.18 -4.38
C LYS A 11 33.98 -18.27 -5.59
N LEU A 12 34.92 -18.28 -6.52
CA LEU A 12 34.86 -17.49 -7.74
C LEU A 12 33.68 -17.98 -8.62
N LYS A 13 33.48 -19.28 -8.78
CA LYS A 13 32.36 -19.87 -9.54
C LYS A 13 31.01 -19.57 -8.89
N GLN A 14 30.91 -19.63 -7.56
CA GLN A 14 29.69 -19.25 -6.84
C GLN A 14 29.38 -17.76 -7.01
N MET A 15 30.36 -16.89 -6.89
CA MET A 15 30.19 -15.45 -7.14
C MET A 15 29.70 -15.19 -8.58
N PHE A 16 30.34 -15.81 -9.57
CA PHE A 16 29.94 -15.65 -10.97
C PHE A 16 28.49 -16.07 -11.18
N VAL A 17 28.08 -17.23 -10.68
CA VAL A 17 26.68 -17.70 -10.75
C VAL A 17 25.74 -16.71 -10.07
N THR A 18 26.07 -16.25 -8.84
CA THR A 18 25.22 -15.28 -8.13
C THR A 18 25.06 -13.99 -8.91
N TYR A 19 26.14 -13.42 -9.43
CA TYR A 19 26.07 -12.18 -10.23
C TYR A 19 25.28 -12.36 -11.53
N THR A 20 25.39 -13.53 -12.19
CA THR A 20 24.64 -13.81 -13.42
C THR A 20 23.13 -13.79 -13.17
N PHE A 21 22.65 -14.23 -12.00
CA PHE A 21 21.23 -14.17 -11.65
C PHE A 21 20.78 -12.78 -11.17
N VAL A 22 21.64 -12.03 -10.51
CA VAL A 22 21.28 -10.70 -9.98
C VAL A 22 21.46 -9.60 -11.03
N LEU A 23 22.38 -9.76 -11.98
CA LEU A 23 22.74 -8.74 -12.96
C LEU A 23 21.57 -8.29 -13.85
N PRO A 24 20.73 -9.19 -14.40
CA PRO A 24 19.58 -8.78 -15.23
C PRO A 24 18.61 -7.87 -14.48
N ASP A 25 18.28 -8.23 -13.23
CA ASP A 25 17.39 -7.43 -12.37
C ASP A 25 18.02 -6.07 -12.02
N PHE A 26 19.32 -6.08 -11.65
CA PHE A 26 20.07 -4.85 -11.38
C PHE A 26 20.15 -3.92 -12.60
N ILE A 27 20.38 -4.46 -13.80
CA ILE A 27 20.38 -3.67 -15.05
C ILE A 27 18.98 -3.10 -15.29
N GLY A 28 17.91 -3.90 -15.11
CA GLY A 28 16.53 -3.43 -15.22
C GLY A 28 16.24 -2.27 -14.27
N LEU A 29 16.59 -2.42 -12.99
CA LEU A 29 16.44 -1.37 -11.99
C LEU A 29 17.24 -0.11 -12.35
N LEU A 30 18.47 -0.26 -12.83
CA LEU A 30 19.33 0.86 -13.21
C LEU A 30 18.74 1.61 -14.41
N VAL A 31 18.36 0.89 -15.47
CA VAL A 31 17.87 1.49 -16.73
C VAL A 31 16.49 2.09 -16.59
N PHE A 32 15.56 1.40 -15.91
CA PHE A 32 14.16 1.80 -15.87
C PHE A 32 13.76 2.61 -14.63
N ILE A 33 14.59 2.62 -13.59
CA ILE A 33 14.29 3.37 -12.36
C ILE A 33 15.36 4.42 -12.08
N ILE A 34 16.63 4.02 -11.92
CA ILE A 34 17.69 4.93 -11.45
C ILE A 34 18.01 6.00 -12.52
N ILE A 35 18.23 5.60 -13.77
CA ILE A 35 18.52 6.56 -14.85
C ILE A 35 17.39 7.56 -15.06
N PRO A 36 16.09 7.17 -15.14
CA PRO A 36 14.99 8.12 -15.22
C PRO A 36 14.89 9.07 -14.02
N ILE A 37 15.16 8.61 -12.80
CA ILE A 37 15.18 9.48 -11.61
C ILE A 37 16.27 10.56 -11.76
N ILE A 38 17.49 10.15 -12.10
CA ILE A 38 18.61 11.10 -12.31
C ILE A 38 18.28 12.08 -13.44
N TYR A 39 17.70 11.57 -14.54
CA TYR A 39 17.31 12.40 -15.67
C TYR A 39 16.19 13.39 -15.29
N SER A 40 15.18 12.96 -14.53
CA SER A 40 14.12 13.84 -14.04
C SER A 40 14.67 14.93 -13.12
N PHE A 41 15.60 14.58 -12.23
CA PHE A 41 16.29 15.56 -11.41
C PHE A 41 17.09 16.57 -12.24
N TYR A 42 17.83 16.09 -13.25
CA TYR A 42 18.53 16.97 -14.19
C TYR A 42 17.56 17.91 -14.91
N MET A 43 16.43 17.37 -15.41
CA MET A 43 15.41 18.15 -16.11
C MET A 43 14.71 19.18 -15.22
N SER A 44 14.57 18.91 -13.93
CA SER A 44 13.96 19.84 -12.98
C SER A 44 14.71 21.18 -12.82
N LEU A 45 15.96 21.23 -13.27
CA LEU A 45 16.79 22.45 -13.27
C LEU A 45 16.62 23.29 -14.55
N TYR A 46 15.76 22.87 -15.47
CA TYR A 46 15.50 23.55 -16.73
C TYR A 46 14.04 23.97 -16.85
N ASP A 47 13.81 25.07 -17.58
CA ASP A 47 12.51 25.41 -18.15
C ASP A 47 12.40 24.74 -19.51
N TRP A 48 11.59 23.66 -19.58
CA TRP A 48 11.40 22.91 -20.80
C TRP A 48 10.09 22.12 -20.77
N ASN A 49 9.19 22.47 -21.71
CA ASN A 49 7.91 21.80 -21.91
C ASN A 49 7.83 21.00 -23.22
N PHE A 50 8.99 20.61 -23.78
CA PHE A 50 9.18 19.94 -25.08
C PHE A 50 8.84 20.79 -26.31
N ALA A 51 8.21 21.94 -26.14
CA ALA A 51 7.85 22.85 -27.24
C ALA A 51 8.76 24.10 -27.30
N ASN A 52 9.28 24.56 -26.16
CA ASN A 52 10.21 25.70 -26.09
C ASN A 52 11.68 25.24 -26.11
N ILE A 53 12.57 26.22 -26.27
CA ILE A 53 14.02 25.99 -26.16
C ILE A 53 14.35 25.68 -24.71
N LYS A 54 15.09 24.60 -24.49
CA LYS A 54 15.54 24.18 -23.17
C LYS A 54 16.47 25.25 -22.58
N GLN A 55 16.03 25.89 -21.48
CA GLN A 55 16.78 26.93 -20.79
C GLN A 55 17.13 26.50 -19.37
N PHE A 56 18.39 26.63 -18.98
CA PHE A 56 18.80 26.36 -17.60
C PHE A 56 18.35 27.48 -16.67
N ILE A 57 17.53 27.14 -15.67
CA ILE A 57 16.95 28.07 -14.69
C ILE A 57 17.34 27.74 -13.24
N GLY A 58 18.23 26.75 -13.04
CA GLY A 58 18.66 26.33 -11.71
C GLY A 58 17.51 25.81 -10.87
N ILE A 59 17.35 26.35 -9.64
CA ILE A 59 16.34 25.88 -8.68
C ILE A 59 15.00 26.64 -8.77
N GLN A 60 14.78 27.43 -9.84
CA GLN A 60 13.58 28.29 -9.94
C GLN A 60 12.28 27.50 -9.93
N ASN A 61 12.24 26.31 -10.54
CA ASN A 61 11.07 25.42 -10.47
C ASN A 61 10.69 25.06 -9.03
N TYR A 62 11.69 24.82 -8.18
CA TYR A 62 11.45 24.52 -6.76
C TYR A 62 10.95 25.75 -5.99
N VAL A 63 11.49 26.92 -6.27
CA VAL A 63 11.03 28.18 -5.66
C VAL A 63 9.57 28.44 -6.02
N THR A 64 9.21 28.27 -7.30
CA THR A 64 7.82 28.41 -7.77
C THR A 64 6.91 27.40 -7.09
N MET A 65 7.30 26.11 -7.06
CA MET A 65 6.55 25.05 -6.41
C MET A 65 6.29 25.34 -4.91
N PHE A 66 7.30 25.74 -4.16
CA PHE A 66 7.13 26.04 -2.73
C PHE A 66 6.32 27.30 -2.46
N SER A 67 6.22 28.21 -3.44
CA SER A 67 5.41 29.42 -3.37
C SER A 67 3.96 29.18 -3.81
N ASP A 68 3.67 28.03 -4.42
CA ASP A 68 2.35 27.69 -4.93
C ASP A 68 1.43 27.16 -3.83
N SER A 69 0.33 27.89 -3.57
CA SER A 69 -0.67 27.50 -2.59
C SER A 69 -1.45 26.24 -2.98
N GLU A 70 -1.64 25.98 -4.28
CA GLU A 70 -2.35 24.77 -4.76
C GLU A 70 -1.51 23.51 -4.51
N TRP A 71 -0.19 23.62 -4.66
CA TRP A 71 0.71 22.52 -4.33
C TRP A 71 0.60 22.11 -2.85
N TRP A 72 0.61 23.07 -1.95
CA TRP A 72 0.46 22.82 -0.50
C TRP A 72 -0.91 22.25 -0.15
N GLN A 73 -1.97 22.72 -0.78
CA GLN A 73 -3.32 22.19 -0.58
C GLN A 73 -3.42 20.74 -1.07
N SER A 74 -2.85 20.42 -2.24
CA SER A 74 -2.82 19.08 -2.81
C SER A 74 -2.03 18.11 -1.93
N LEU A 75 -0.86 18.55 -1.44
CA LEU A 75 -0.08 17.79 -0.47
C LEU A 75 -0.88 17.55 0.83
N GLY A 76 -1.56 18.56 1.34
CA GLY A 76 -2.43 18.47 2.51
C GLY A 76 -3.60 17.48 2.32
N ARG A 77 -4.21 17.43 1.13
CA ARG A 77 -5.25 16.45 0.77
C ARG A 77 -4.68 15.03 0.75
N THR A 78 -3.49 14.85 0.18
CA THR A 78 -2.80 13.54 0.16
C THR A 78 -2.48 13.06 1.58
N PHE A 79 -1.99 13.94 2.45
CA PHE A 79 -1.77 13.59 3.87
C PHE A 79 -3.07 13.22 4.59
N LYS A 80 -4.17 13.93 4.36
CA LYS A 80 -5.47 13.57 4.93
C LYS A 80 -5.93 12.20 4.47
N LEU A 81 -5.79 11.89 3.17
CA LEU A 81 -6.11 10.57 2.64
C LEU A 81 -5.23 9.49 3.29
N THR A 82 -3.92 9.74 3.41
CA THR A 82 -2.98 8.82 4.06
C THR A 82 -3.38 8.53 5.50
N LEU A 83 -3.74 9.56 6.28
CA LEU A 83 -4.17 9.41 7.68
C LEU A 83 -5.51 8.67 7.82
N LEU A 84 -6.38 8.74 6.84
CA LEU A 84 -7.63 7.98 6.80
C LEU A 84 -7.38 6.52 6.40
N TYR A 85 -6.59 6.33 5.35
CA TYR A 85 -6.39 5.03 4.72
C TYR A 85 -5.45 4.13 5.50
N VAL A 86 -4.23 4.61 5.85
CA VAL A 86 -3.16 3.75 6.39
C VAL A 86 -3.52 3.15 7.76
N PRO A 87 -3.99 3.92 8.76
CA PRO A 87 -4.36 3.33 10.05
C PRO A 87 -5.54 2.37 9.92
N ALA A 88 -6.55 2.70 9.11
CA ALA A 88 -7.72 1.85 8.92
C ALA A 88 -7.33 0.52 8.24
N LEU A 89 -6.55 0.57 7.17
CA LEU A 89 -6.04 -0.63 6.49
C LEU A 89 -5.22 -1.49 7.45
N PHE A 90 -4.30 -0.88 8.20
CA PHE A 90 -3.42 -1.57 9.14
C PHE A 90 -4.21 -2.31 10.22
N ILE A 91 -5.14 -1.62 10.87
CA ILE A 91 -5.98 -2.20 11.93
C ILE A 91 -6.85 -3.32 11.38
N LEU A 92 -7.54 -3.09 10.26
CA LEU A 92 -8.40 -4.09 9.64
C LEU A 92 -7.60 -5.32 9.17
N SER A 93 -6.41 -5.12 8.61
CA SER A 93 -5.57 -6.22 8.14
C SER A 93 -5.12 -7.13 9.28
N ILE A 94 -4.66 -6.57 10.39
CA ILE A 94 -4.28 -7.34 11.57
C ILE A 94 -5.52 -8.03 12.17
N LEU A 95 -6.62 -7.31 12.30
CA LEU A 95 -7.86 -7.85 12.86
C LEU A 95 -8.32 -9.09 12.09
N PHE A 96 -8.46 -8.96 10.76
CA PHE A 96 -8.89 -10.07 9.92
C PHE A 96 -7.85 -11.20 9.84
N ALA A 97 -6.55 -10.89 9.85
CA ALA A 97 -5.51 -11.91 9.90
C ALA A 97 -5.61 -12.76 11.18
N VAL A 98 -5.79 -12.11 12.34
CA VAL A 98 -5.98 -12.80 13.62
C VAL A 98 -7.28 -13.63 13.60
N LEU A 99 -8.39 -13.08 13.13
CA LEU A 99 -9.67 -13.81 13.04
C LEU A 99 -9.55 -15.03 12.13
N ILE A 100 -8.94 -14.90 10.97
CA ILE A 100 -8.75 -16.02 10.03
C ILE A 100 -7.81 -17.09 10.63
N ASN A 101 -6.82 -16.69 11.41
CA ASN A 101 -5.92 -17.63 12.07
C ASN A 101 -6.64 -18.54 13.09
N TYR A 102 -7.76 -18.09 13.67
CA TYR A 102 -8.60 -18.90 14.56
C TYR A 102 -9.56 -19.84 13.82
N VAL A 103 -9.74 -19.71 12.52
CA VAL A 103 -10.64 -20.58 11.74
C VAL A 103 -10.03 -21.96 11.58
N LYS A 104 -10.63 -22.95 12.26
CA LYS A 104 -10.15 -24.34 12.24
C LYS A 104 -10.39 -25.05 10.90
N ASN A 105 -11.43 -24.68 10.19
CA ASN A 105 -11.76 -25.29 8.91
C ASN A 105 -10.88 -24.66 7.80
N GLU A 106 -9.91 -25.40 7.29
CA GLU A 106 -8.97 -24.95 6.26
C GLU A 106 -9.67 -24.52 4.96
N LYS A 107 -10.74 -25.22 4.56
CA LYS A 107 -11.51 -24.87 3.36
C LYS A 107 -12.21 -23.51 3.54
N ALA A 108 -12.83 -23.30 4.70
CA ALA A 108 -13.46 -22.02 5.04
C ALA A 108 -12.42 -20.89 5.12
N ALA A 109 -11.29 -21.12 5.78
CA ALA A 109 -10.19 -20.15 5.83
C ALA A 109 -9.62 -19.85 4.43
N GLY A 110 -9.50 -20.87 3.57
CA GLY A 110 -9.07 -20.72 2.18
C GLY A 110 -10.04 -19.86 1.37
N PHE A 111 -11.34 -20.13 1.45
CA PHE A 111 -12.38 -19.35 0.79
C PHE A 111 -12.35 -17.87 1.22
N VAL A 112 -12.30 -17.62 2.53
CA VAL A 112 -12.24 -16.25 3.07
C VAL A 112 -11.00 -15.51 2.57
N LYS A 113 -9.82 -16.14 2.59
CA LYS A 113 -8.59 -15.56 2.06
C LYS A 113 -8.71 -15.19 0.58
N THR A 114 -9.26 -16.10 -0.22
CA THR A 114 -9.47 -15.88 -1.66
C THR A 114 -10.46 -14.73 -1.91
N ALA A 115 -11.57 -14.68 -1.16
CA ALA A 115 -12.57 -13.63 -1.28
C ALA A 115 -11.98 -12.24 -0.96
N PHE A 116 -11.15 -12.12 0.08
CA PHE A 116 -10.46 -10.87 0.40
C PHE A 116 -9.35 -10.51 -0.60
N LEU A 117 -8.69 -11.49 -1.20
CA LEU A 117 -7.59 -11.26 -2.15
C LEU A 117 -8.09 -10.89 -3.54
N LEU A 118 -9.31 -11.29 -3.92
CA LEU A 118 -9.86 -11.09 -5.25
C LEU A 118 -9.83 -9.61 -5.71
N PRO A 119 -10.19 -8.62 -4.87
CA PRO A 119 -10.09 -7.21 -5.26
C PRO A 119 -8.69 -6.76 -5.65
N TYR A 120 -7.66 -7.29 -5.02
CA TYR A 120 -6.27 -6.95 -5.33
C TYR A 120 -5.84 -7.31 -6.76
N SER A 121 -6.53 -8.28 -7.38
CA SER A 121 -6.28 -8.72 -8.76
C SER A 121 -6.93 -7.81 -9.81
N ILE A 122 -7.77 -6.86 -9.39
CA ILE A 122 -8.49 -5.93 -10.27
C ILE A 122 -7.66 -4.65 -10.42
N THR A 123 -7.59 -4.11 -11.64
CA THR A 123 -6.89 -2.83 -11.85
C THR A 123 -7.62 -1.68 -11.14
N SER A 124 -6.89 -0.66 -10.69
CA SER A 124 -7.45 0.51 -9.99
C SER A 124 -8.54 1.20 -10.80
N VAL A 125 -8.40 1.26 -12.13
CA VAL A 125 -9.38 1.88 -13.03
C VAL A 125 -10.72 1.10 -13.02
N ILE A 126 -10.66 -0.23 -13.16
CA ILE A 126 -11.87 -1.08 -13.13
C ILE A 126 -12.54 -1.01 -11.76
N ALA A 127 -11.75 -1.07 -10.68
CA ALA A 127 -12.26 -0.92 -9.32
C ALA A 127 -12.97 0.43 -9.13
N SER A 128 -12.37 1.52 -9.64
CA SER A 128 -12.96 2.86 -9.61
C SER A 128 -14.32 2.92 -10.32
N CYS A 129 -14.39 2.40 -11.54
CA CYS A 129 -15.65 2.35 -12.29
C CYS A 129 -16.74 1.56 -11.55
N LEU A 130 -16.37 0.38 -10.99
CA LEU A 130 -17.31 -0.43 -10.22
C LEU A 130 -17.86 0.34 -9.00
N TRP A 131 -16.98 0.99 -8.24
CA TRP A 131 -17.39 1.75 -7.07
C TRP A 131 -18.15 3.03 -7.43
N MET A 132 -17.88 3.68 -8.57
CA MET A 132 -18.70 4.79 -9.07
C MET A 132 -20.15 4.36 -9.27
N PHE A 133 -20.41 3.17 -9.85
CA PHE A 133 -21.78 2.62 -9.95
C PHE A 133 -22.41 2.37 -8.57
N LEU A 134 -21.62 1.85 -7.61
CA LEU A 134 -22.12 1.60 -6.26
C LEU A 134 -22.43 2.90 -5.51
N TYR A 135 -21.63 3.96 -5.70
CA TYR A 135 -21.80 5.28 -5.09
C TYR A 135 -22.72 6.24 -5.85
N MET A 136 -23.30 5.83 -6.97
CA MET A 136 -24.15 6.70 -7.78
C MET A 136 -25.28 7.31 -6.96
N ASP A 137 -25.47 8.64 -7.10
CA ASP A 137 -26.55 9.35 -6.41
C ASP A 137 -27.91 8.77 -6.82
N ARG A 138 -28.82 8.61 -5.87
CA ARG A 138 -30.18 8.08 -5.97
C ARG A 138 -30.34 6.63 -6.43
N SER A 139 -29.57 6.15 -7.44
CA SER A 139 -29.73 4.83 -8.08
C SER A 139 -28.61 3.84 -7.74
N GLY A 140 -27.51 4.29 -7.12
CA GLY A 140 -26.41 3.42 -6.72
C GLY A 140 -26.84 2.39 -5.68
N PHE A 141 -26.26 1.19 -5.78
CA PHE A 141 -26.60 0.07 -4.90
C PHE A 141 -26.57 0.44 -3.41
N ILE A 142 -25.56 1.22 -2.99
CA ILE A 142 -25.42 1.63 -1.58
C ILE A 142 -26.59 2.54 -1.18
N ASN A 143 -27.00 3.48 -2.03
CA ASN A 143 -28.14 4.36 -1.76
C ASN A 143 -29.49 3.62 -1.75
N VAL A 144 -29.66 2.62 -2.62
CA VAL A 144 -30.83 1.75 -2.61
C VAL A 144 -30.89 0.96 -1.31
N PHE A 145 -29.74 0.41 -0.87
CA PHE A 145 -29.63 -0.32 0.39
C PHE A 145 -29.92 0.58 1.60
N LEU A 146 -29.33 1.78 1.68
CA LEU A 146 -29.60 2.73 2.77
C LEU A 146 -31.11 3.06 2.88
N LYS A 147 -31.77 3.32 1.74
CA LYS A 147 -33.21 3.61 1.70
C LYS A 147 -34.08 2.43 2.15
N ALA A 148 -33.67 1.19 1.82
CA ALA A 148 -34.38 -0.01 2.28
C ALA A 148 -34.38 -0.14 3.80
N PHE A 149 -33.40 0.42 4.51
CA PHE A 149 -33.32 0.50 5.97
C PHE A 149 -33.88 1.82 6.54
N GLY A 150 -34.55 2.64 5.72
CA GLY A 150 -35.14 3.91 6.16
C GLY A 150 -34.14 5.04 6.38
N LEU A 151 -32.89 4.86 5.93
CA LEU A 151 -31.85 5.88 6.01
C LEU A 151 -31.94 6.84 4.81
N LYS A 152 -31.47 8.08 5.00
CA LYS A 152 -31.37 9.06 3.90
C LYS A 152 -30.27 8.63 2.94
N GLY A 153 -30.51 8.82 1.63
CA GLY A 153 -29.47 8.65 0.62
C GLY A 153 -28.39 9.72 0.74
N GLU A 154 -27.16 9.34 0.40
CA GLU A 154 -25.97 10.19 0.48
C GLU A 154 -25.44 10.53 -0.92
N LYS A 155 -24.77 11.68 -1.04
CA LYS A 155 -24.20 12.12 -2.32
C LYS A 155 -22.86 11.47 -2.65
N PHE A 156 -22.20 10.86 -1.65
CA PHE A 156 -20.91 10.19 -1.79
C PHE A 156 -19.86 11.02 -2.56
N LEU A 157 -19.57 10.65 -3.81
CA LEU A 157 -18.60 11.34 -4.66
C LEU A 157 -19.06 12.75 -5.08
N GLY A 158 -20.34 13.04 -5.03
CA GLY A 158 -20.90 14.37 -5.29
C GLY A 158 -20.75 15.34 -4.10
N SER A 159 -20.14 14.91 -2.99
CA SER A 159 -19.90 15.74 -1.82
C SER A 159 -18.40 15.81 -1.52
N THR A 160 -17.84 17.02 -1.48
CA THR A 160 -16.41 17.26 -1.19
C THR A 160 -15.98 16.67 0.16
N SER A 161 -16.87 16.64 1.16
CA SER A 161 -16.57 16.07 2.48
C SER A 161 -16.57 14.55 2.49
N GLN A 162 -17.35 13.91 1.61
CA GLN A 162 -17.50 12.44 1.56
C GLN A 162 -16.58 11.78 0.53
N ALA A 163 -16.24 12.47 -0.55
CA ALA A 163 -15.45 11.93 -1.66
C ALA A 163 -14.13 11.31 -1.18
N MET A 164 -13.42 11.99 -0.29
CA MET A 164 -12.15 11.48 0.26
C MET A 164 -12.34 10.18 1.05
N VAL A 165 -13.42 10.06 1.84
CA VAL A 165 -13.75 8.86 2.58
C VAL A 165 -14.12 7.73 1.62
N CYS A 166 -14.89 8.02 0.57
CA CYS A 166 -15.22 7.05 -0.47
C CYS A 166 -13.99 6.50 -1.17
N ILE A 167 -13.05 7.37 -1.54
CA ILE A 167 -11.76 6.98 -2.12
C ILE A 167 -10.96 6.09 -1.15
N ALA A 168 -10.87 6.48 0.14
CA ALA A 168 -10.17 5.70 1.15
C ALA A 168 -10.77 4.30 1.32
N VAL A 169 -12.10 4.16 1.30
CA VAL A 169 -12.80 2.87 1.39
C VAL A 169 -12.44 1.97 0.20
N VAL A 170 -12.41 2.51 -1.02
CA VAL A 170 -12.05 1.75 -2.22
C VAL A 170 -10.59 1.31 -2.15
N LEU A 171 -9.69 2.20 -1.73
CA LEU A 171 -8.28 1.91 -1.60
C LEU A 171 -8.02 0.82 -0.52
N ILE A 172 -8.76 0.88 0.61
CA ILE A 172 -8.75 -0.18 1.62
C ILE A 172 -9.24 -1.50 1.01
N TRP A 173 -10.38 -1.49 0.34
CA TRP A 173 -10.98 -2.69 -0.24
C TRP A 173 -10.05 -3.40 -1.24
N ILE A 174 -9.34 -2.64 -2.08
CA ILE A 174 -8.36 -3.19 -3.02
C ILE A 174 -7.19 -3.86 -2.26
N ASN A 175 -6.63 -3.19 -1.24
CA ASN A 175 -5.36 -3.61 -0.64
C ASN A 175 -5.53 -4.51 0.59
N LEU A 176 -6.73 -4.62 1.16
CA LEU A 176 -6.99 -5.30 2.42
C LEU A 176 -6.57 -6.77 2.37
N GLY A 177 -6.96 -7.48 1.31
CA GLY A 177 -6.68 -8.92 1.20
C GLY A 177 -5.19 -9.27 1.14
N TYR A 178 -4.42 -8.49 0.39
CA TYR A 178 -2.97 -8.65 0.32
C TYR A 178 -2.32 -8.46 1.70
N ASN A 179 -2.70 -7.41 2.42
CA ASN A 179 -2.15 -7.12 3.75
C ASN A 179 -2.59 -8.14 4.81
N ILE A 180 -3.83 -8.68 4.71
CA ILE A 180 -4.28 -9.80 5.55
C ILE A 180 -3.36 -11.01 5.37
N ILE A 181 -3.00 -11.35 4.14
CA ILE A 181 -2.15 -12.51 3.86
C ILE A 181 -0.73 -12.30 4.41
N LEU A 182 -0.18 -11.10 4.29
CA LEU A 182 1.12 -10.75 4.88
C LEU A 182 1.13 -10.95 6.40
N PHE A 183 0.14 -10.40 7.10
CA PHE A 183 0.04 -10.57 8.55
C PHE A 183 -0.26 -12.02 8.94
N LEU A 184 -1.12 -12.71 8.22
CA LEU A 184 -1.43 -14.11 8.49
C LEU A 184 -0.21 -15.01 8.34
N SER A 185 0.62 -14.78 7.32
CA SER A 185 1.89 -15.50 7.15
C SER A 185 2.83 -15.22 8.32
N ALA A 186 2.99 -13.95 8.69
CA ALA A 186 3.83 -13.56 9.80
C ALA A 186 3.35 -14.12 11.16
N ILE A 187 2.02 -14.23 11.37
CA ILE A 187 1.47 -14.88 12.56
C ILE A 187 1.81 -16.37 12.59
N LYS A 188 1.73 -17.03 11.44
CA LYS A 188 2.06 -18.48 11.32
C LYS A 188 3.54 -18.79 11.47
N ASP A 189 4.42 -17.83 11.18
CA ASP A 189 5.87 -17.96 11.37
C ASP A 189 6.29 -17.85 12.84
N ILE A 190 5.40 -17.42 13.75
CA ILE A 190 5.68 -17.36 15.18
C ILE A 190 5.70 -18.80 15.73
N PRO A 191 6.82 -19.26 16.33
CA PRO A 191 6.91 -20.59 16.91
C PRO A 191 5.83 -20.84 17.98
N TYR A 192 5.13 -21.97 17.86
CA TYR A 192 4.01 -22.31 18.75
C TYR A 192 4.42 -22.36 20.24
N SER A 193 5.68 -22.67 20.52
CA SER A 193 6.24 -22.68 21.88
C SER A 193 6.05 -21.38 22.66
N TYR A 194 6.02 -20.21 21.98
CA TYR A 194 5.71 -18.93 22.64
C TYR A 194 4.27 -18.90 23.17
N TYR A 195 3.34 -19.48 22.44
CA TYR A 195 1.93 -19.55 22.83
C TYR A 195 1.70 -20.57 23.94
N GLU A 196 2.44 -21.69 23.93
CA GLU A 196 2.41 -22.70 25.01
C GLU A 196 2.95 -22.12 26.32
N ALA A 197 4.09 -21.44 26.28
CA ALA A 197 4.65 -20.79 27.45
C ALA A 197 3.69 -19.75 28.04
N ALA A 198 3.12 -18.88 27.20
CA ALA A 198 2.14 -17.89 27.64
C ALA A 198 0.90 -18.53 28.29
N LYS A 199 0.45 -19.67 27.76
CA LYS A 199 -0.68 -20.41 28.31
C LYS A 199 -0.34 -21.03 29.69
N LEU A 200 0.89 -21.53 29.86
CA LEU A 200 1.37 -22.04 31.16
C LEU A 200 1.49 -20.92 32.19
N ASP A 201 1.87 -19.71 31.75
CA ASP A 201 1.92 -18.50 32.61
C ASP A 201 0.52 -17.91 32.90
N GLY A 202 -0.56 -18.53 32.41
CA GLY A 202 -1.94 -18.08 32.65
C GLY A 202 -2.35 -16.85 31.83
N ALA A 203 -1.63 -16.49 30.76
CA ALA A 203 -1.96 -15.36 29.89
C ALA A 203 -3.26 -15.62 29.12
N ASN A 204 -4.18 -14.66 29.13
CA ASN A 204 -5.36 -14.70 28.28
C ASN A 204 -5.03 -14.28 26.82
N SER A 205 -5.97 -14.48 25.88
CA SER A 205 -5.78 -14.20 24.45
C SER A 205 -5.39 -12.73 24.17
N TRP A 206 -5.94 -11.78 24.93
CA TRP A 206 -5.63 -10.36 24.81
C TRP A 206 -4.19 -10.05 25.23
N GLN A 207 -3.76 -10.61 26.35
CA GLN A 207 -2.38 -10.49 26.83
C GLN A 207 -1.39 -11.14 25.88
N THR A 208 -1.72 -12.32 25.37
CA THR A 208 -0.92 -13.05 24.37
C THR A 208 -0.78 -12.25 23.09
N PHE A 209 -1.87 -11.64 22.61
CA PHE A 209 -1.81 -10.78 21.42
C PHE A 209 -0.86 -9.59 21.62
N TRP A 210 -1.05 -8.80 22.69
CA TRP A 210 -0.28 -7.58 22.89
C TRP A 210 1.17 -7.79 23.35
N LYS A 211 1.45 -8.88 24.10
CA LYS A 211 2.78 -9.15 24.63
C LYS A 211 3.63 -10.06 23.75
N ILE A 212 3.02 -10.88 22.88
CA ILE A 212 3.72 -11.85 22.04
C ILE A 212 3.46 -11.57 20.56
N THR A 213 2.21 -11.71 20.11
CA THR A 213 1.90 -11.65 18.67
C THR A 213 2.24 -10.29 18.08
N PHE A 214 1.71 -9.21 18.63
CA PHE A 214 1.90 -7.85 18.07
C PHE A 214 3.37 -7.40 18.05
N PRO A 215 4.19 -7.59 19.11
CA PRO A 215 5.61 -7.27 19.06
C PRO A 215 6.39 -8.08 18.03
N LEU A 216 6.07 -9.35 17.84
CA LEU A 216 6.72 -10.21 16.84
C LEU A 216 6.29 -9.89 15.41
N LEU A 217 5.13 -9.25 15.23
CA LEU A 217 4.68 -8.72 13.93
C LEU A 217 5.35 -7.39 13.55
N LYS A 218 6.22 -6.81 14.38
CA LYS A 218 6.84 -5.51 14.13
C LYS A 218 7.51 -5.38 12.75
N PRO A 219 8.30 -6.35 12.27
CA PRO A 219 8.91 -6.23 10.93
C PRO A 219 7.86 -6.13 9.81
N THR A 220 6.84 -6.99 9.85
CA THR A 220 5.72 -6.97 8.90
C THR A 220 4.89 -5.70 9.03
N SER A 221 4.68 -5.21 10.25
CA SER A 221 3.97 -3.96 10.51
C SER A 221 4.68 -2.76 9.86
N VAL A 222 6.00 -2.66 10.03
CA VAL A 222 6.79 -1.59 9.40
C VAL A 222 6.70 -1.67 7.88
N PHE A 223 6.82 -2.87 7.31
CA PHE A 223 6.69 -3.09 5.87
C PHE A 223 5.31 -2.65 5.36
N VAL A 224 4.23 -3.10 6.00
CA VAL A 224 2.85 -2.75 5.63
C VAL A 224 2.62 -1.24 5.75
N LEU A 225 3.08 -0.60 6.82
CA LEU A 225 2.92 0.86 6.99
C LEU A 225 3.64 1.63 5.89
N ILE A 226 4.90 1.31 5.59
CA ILE A 226 5.67 1.99 4.55
C ILE A 226 5.02 1.80 3.17
N THR A 227 4.68 0.58 2.80
CA THR A 227 4.07 0.28 1.50
C THR A 227 2.69 0.90 1.35
N SER A 228 1.90 0.96 2.43
CA SER A 228 0.59 1.62 2.43
C SER A 228 0.71 3.14 2.28
N VAL A 229 1.69 3.78 2.93
CA VAL A 229 1.97 5.21 2.71
C VAL A 229 2.34 5.45 1.25
N ILE A 230 3.24 4.67 0.68
CA ILE A 230 3.61 4.77 -0.74
C ILE A 230 2.37 4.62 -1.64
N ALA A 231 1.52 3.62 -1.38
CA ALA A 231 0.29 3.40 -2.15
C ALA A 231 -0.67 4.59 -2.08
N SER A 232 -0.78 5.27 -0.93
CA SER A 232 -1.64 6.45 -0.78
C SER A 232 -1.15 7.66 -1.59
N PHE A 233 0.16 7.81 -1.77
CA PHE A 233 0.74 8.86 -2.61
C PHE A 233 0.70 8.53 -4.10
N GLN A 234 0.54 7.26 -4.46
CA GLN A 234 0.53 6.78 -5.84
C GLN A 234 -0.88 6.48 -6.38
N CYS A 235 -1.95 6.80 -5.63
CA CYS A 235 -3.33 6.46 -6.02
C CYS A 235 -3.95 7.40 -7.07
N LEU A 236 -3.15 7.94 -7.98
CA LEU A 236 -3.59 8.91 -9.00
C LEU A 236 -4.75 8.39 -9.84
N ASP A 237 -4.65 7.15 -10.38
CA ASP A 237 -5.68 6.57 -11.26
C ASP A 237 -7.05 6.53 -10.60
N LEU A 238 -7.09 6.15 -9.32
CA LEU A 238 -8.32 6.05 -8.56
C LEU A 238 -8.97 7.42 -8.35
N ILE A 239 -8.18 8.44 -8.01
CA ILE A 239 -8.66 9.82 -7.82
C ILE A 239 -9.13 10.40 -9.16
N MET A 240 -8.35 10.25 -10.23
CA MET A 240 -8.69 10.77 -11.56
C MET A 240 -9.98 10.18 -12.10
N VAL A 241 -10.18 8.86 -11.97
CA VAL A 241 -11.40 8.20 -12.47
C VAL A 241 -12.60 8.53 -11.61
N MET A 242 -12.50 8.53 -10.28
CA MET A 242 -13.66 8.71 -9.39
C MET A 242 -14.10 10.16 -9.22
N THR A 243 -13.18 11.14 -9.27
CA THR A 243 -13.48 12.56 -8.98
C THR A 243 -13.01 13.53 -10.04
N GLY A 244 -12.36 13.07 -11.10
CA GLY A 244 -11.79 13.94 -12.13
C GLY A 244 -10.54 14.69 -11.70
N GLY A 245 -9.93 14.30 -10.58
CA GLY A 245 -8.66 14.88 -10.08
C GLY A 245 -8.79 15.75 -8.83
N GLY A 246 -9.99 15.89 -8.23
CA GLY A 246 -10.15 16.67 -6.98
C GLY A 246 -11.56 16.96 -6.58
#